data_9acb2e723992c41012af49f0ee657302
#
_entry.id   9acb2e723992c41012af49f0ee657302
#
_cell.length_a   1.000
_cell.length_b   1.000
_cell.length_c   1.000
_cell.angle_alpha   90.00
_cell.angle_beta   90.00
_cell.angle_gamma   90.00
#
_symmetry.space_group_name_H-M   'P 1'
#
loop_
_entity.id
_entity.type
_entity.pdbx_description
1 polymer ?
#
loop_
_entity_poly.entity_id
_entity_poly.type
_entity_poly.pdbx_seq_one_letter_code
_entity_poly.pdbx_strand_id
1 'polypeptide(L)'
;MDRITKGTGQELQAEPGNRRPWIGVGLVLASALGFSSSIVIASVMIRQGVGVNTSNAVRFLVATMLLFLCQKAAGRPVALSPRERYAALGLGITVFVMGIGYLGATKYIPVSMAVLIFYTGPIFTLFVSRFTEQEPITIVRLAAAFIAFLGLSFALGIHPLSISEVRGVLSALSGAIGMAAFVTIGSLTIRDVDPQAVNLHSLFGGTVLFLLFLFFGADPARGLTAINLMGLCGSGVAIGFAYVAFYAGLKMIGPVKASMLLNTEPIFTITSAAFILGEKLSYIKFIGAGLVILGIILINCKFAGRPISSRTIAKGIKEE
;
A
#
# COMPACT_ATOMS: atom_id res chain seq x y z
N MET A 1 -44.34 -12.06 -37.94
CA MET A 1 -43.87 -10.69 -38.07
C MET A 1 -43.36 -10.28 -36.69
N ASP A 2 -42.22 -10.71 -36.28
CA ASP A 2 -40.84 -10.17 -36.47
C ASP A 2 -40.67 -8.72 -36.07
N ARG A 3 -40.09 -8.57 -34.90
CA ARG A 3 -38.83 -7.79 -34.69
C ARG A 3 -38.37 -7.95 -33.27
N ILE A 4 -37.45 -8.88 -33.09
CA ILE A 4 -36.54 -8.95 -31.95
C ILE A 4 -35.58 -7.77 -32.09
N THR A 5 -35.70 -6.76 -31.24
CA THR A 5 -34.70 -5.69 -31.11
C THR A 5 -33.58 -6.15 -30.20
N LYS A 6 -32.46 -6.47 -30.81
CA LYS A 6 -31.16 -6.59 -30.17
C LYS A 6 -30.85 -5.31 -29.40
N GLY A 7 -30.89 -5.37 -28.08
CA GLY A 7 -30.26 -4.39 -27.19
C GLY A 7 -28.75 -4.60 -27.24
N THR A 8 -28.06 -3.80 -28.05
CA THR A 8 -26.62 -3.67 -28.06
C THR A 8 -26.16 -3.12 -26.73
N GLY A 9 -25.46 -3.96 -25.95
CA GLY A 9 -24.65 -3.51 -24.84
C GLY A 9 -23.57 -2.57 -25.38
N GLN A 10 -23.84 -1.27 -25.37
CA GLN A 10 -22.81 -0.26 -25.51
C GLN A 10 -22.01 -0.28 -24.21
N GLU A 11 -20.88 -1.00 -24.23
CA GLU A 11 -19.73 -0.66 -23.39
C GLU A 11 -19.47 0.83 -23.59
N LEU A 12 -19.64 1.58 -22.53
CA LEU A 12 -19.17 2.96 -22.40
C LEU A 12 -17.63 2.93 -22.49
N GLN A 13 -17.13 2.74 -23.69
CA GLN A 13 -15.76 3.13 -24.04
C GLN A 13 -15.74 4.66 -23.99
N ALA A 14 -15.35 5.18 -22.83
CA ALA A 14 -15.00 6.59 -22.73
C ALA A 14 -13.91 6.87 -23.77
N GLU A 15 -14.25 7.64 -24.79
CA GLU A 15 -13.32 8.14 -25.81
C GLU A 15 -12.06 8.68 -25.14
N PRO A 16 -10.86 8.29 -25.57
CA PRO A 16 -9.63 8.85 -25.07
C PRO A 16 -9.44 10.24 -25.67
N GLY A 17 -10.14 11.24 -25.09
CA GLY A 17 -9.80 12.63 -25.37
C GLY A 17 -8.33 12.82 -24.99
N ASN A 18 -7.51 13.15 -25.96
CA ASN A 18 -6.10 13.64 -25.99
C ASN A 18 -5.38 13.81 -24.61
N ARG A 19 -5.50 12.82 -23.72
CA ARG A 19 -4.85 12.80 -22.42
C ARG A 19 -3.43 12.33 -22.65
N ARG A 20 -2.48 13.24 -22.51
CA ARG A 20 -1.04 12.95 -22.58
C ARG A 20 -0.68 11.86 -21.55
N PRO A 21 -0.54 10.59 -21.92
CA PRO A 21 -0.37 9.47 -20.96
C PRO A 21 0.89 9.61 -20.10
N TRP A 22 1.89 10.32 -20.61
CA TRP A 22 3.12 10.63 -19.88
C TRP A 22 2.87 11.49 -18.62
N ILE A 23 1.84 12.37 -18.61
CA ILE A 23 1.46 13.12 -17.41
C ILE A 23 0.93 12.16 -16.34
N GLY A 24 0.10 11.19 -16.71
CA GLY A 24 -0.41 10.18 -15.79
C GLY A 24 0.72 9.32 -15.20
N VAL A 25 1.70 8.94 -16.01
CA VAL A 25 2.92 8.25 -15.56
C VAL A 25 3.69 9.13 -14.57
N GLY A 26 3.94 10.40 -14.91
CA GLY A 26 4.64 11.33 -14.03
C GLY A 26 3.94 11.53 -12.69
N LEU A 27 2.60 11.62 -12.67
CA LEU A 27 1.81 11.74 -11.44
C LEU A 27 1.93 10.50 -10.54
N VAL A 28 1.91 9.29 -11.10
CA VAL A 28 2.07 8.06 -10.31
C VAL A 28 3.49 7.93 -9.77
N LEU A 29 4.51 8.28 -10.55
CA LEU A 29 5.89 8.31 -10.05
C LEU A 29 6.07 9.37 -8.95
N ALA A 30 5.48 10.56 -9.10
CA ALA A 30 5.48 11.58 -8.06
C ALA A 30 4.74 11.11 -6.79
N SER A 31 3.68 10.34 -6.94
CA SER A 31 3.00 9.69 -5.83
C SER A 31 3.91 8.71 -5.09
N ALA A 32 4.64 7.84 -5.81
CA ALA A 32 5.59 6.90 -5.22
C ALA A 32 6.70 7.65 -4.45
N LEU A 33 7.22 8.75 -4.99
CA LEU A 33 8.15 9.63 -4.28
C LEU A 33 7.53 10.26 -3.03
N GLY A 34 6.27 10.69 -3.09
CA GLY A 34 5.55 11.27 -1.96
C GLY A 34 5.36 10.27 -0.83
N PHE A 35 4.94 9.03 -1.11
CA PHE A 35 4.83 7.97 -0.10
C PHE A 35 6.19 7.65 0.51
N SER A 36 7.22 7.49 -0.32
CA SER A 36 8.59 7.26 0.11
C SER A 36 9.11 8.38 1.03
N SER A 37 8.96 9.63 0.61
CA SER A 37 9.38 10.79 1.41
C SER A 37 8.67 10.85 2.75
N SER A 38 7.37 10.54 2.76
CA SER A 38 6.56 10.54 3.99
C SER A 38 7.09 9.55 5.02
N ILE A 39 7.38 8.30 4.63
CA ILE A 39 7.86 7.28 5.56
C ILE A 39 9.28 7.59 6.05
N VAL A 40 10.15 8.08 5.18
CA VAL A 40 11.53 8.43 5.55
C VAL A 40 11.55 9.61 6.53
N ILE A 41 10.80 10.69 6.26
CA ILE A 41 10.69 11.84 7.17
C ILE A 41 10.14 11.40 8.53
N ALA A 42 9.06 10.62 8.55
CA ALA A 42 8.48 10.12 9.80
C ALA A 42 9.47 9.23 10.58
N SER A 43 10.26 8.42 9.88
CA SER A 43 11.29 7.57 10.49
C SER A 43 12.42 8.40 11.12
N VAL A 44 12.82 9.54 10.52
CA VAL A 44 13.74 10.49 11.14
C VAL A 44 13.19 10.99 12.47
N MET A 45 11.91 11.39 12.51
CA MET A 45 11.26 11.88 13.74
C MET A 45 11.18 10.80 14.82
N ILE A 46 10.91 9.54 14.44
CA ILE A 46 10.94 8.41 15.38
C ILE A 46 12.33 8.19 15.97
N ARG A 47 13.41 8.28 15.17
CA ARG A 47 14.79 8.19 15.65
C ARG A 47 15.15 9.33 16.62
N GLN A 48 14.44 10.46 16.54
CA GLN A 48 14.55 11.58 17.48
C GLN A 48 13.67 11.43 18.74
N GLY A 49 13.01 10.28 18.92
CA GLY A 49 12.24 9.94 20.12
C GLY A 49 10.75 10.26 20.02
N VAL A 50 10.23 10.69 18.87
CA VAL A 50 8.79 10.87 18.69
C VAL A 50 8.10 9.50 18.61
N GLY A 51 6.96 9.36 19.30
CA GLY A 51 6.19 8.12 19.31
C GLY A 51 5.59 7.76 17.94
N VAL A 52 5.40 6.45 17.70
CA VAL A 52 4.84 5.94 16.44
C VAL A 52 3.40 6.39 16.25
N ASN A 53 2.57 6.33 17.31
CA ASN A 53 1.18 6.75 17.24
C ASN A 53 1.06 8.27 17.05
N THR A 54 1.87 9.05 17.76
CA THR A 54 1.96 10.51 17.59
C THR A 54 2.33 10.84 16.14
N SER A 55 3.34 10.18 15.60
CA SER A 55 3.78 10.38 14.22
C SER A 55 2.66 10.06 13.22
N ASN A 56 1.99 8.93 13.38
CA ASN A 56 0.88 8.55 12.50
C ASN A 56 -0.33 9.47 12.67
N ALA A 57 -0.70 9.87 13.90
CA ALA A 57 -1.82 10.78 14.14
C ALA A 57 -1.64 12.11 13.40
N VAL A 58 -0.47 12.75 13.55
CA VAL A 58 -0.19 14.04 12.89
C VAL A 58 -0.18 13.89 11.38
N ARG A 59 0.56 12.92 10.84
CA ARG A 59 0.72 12.77 9.38
C ARG A 59 -0.57 12.35 8.69
N PHE A 60 -1.38 11.45 9.28
CA PHE A 60 -2.66 11.07 8.69
C PHE A 60 -3.73 12.15 8.87
N LEU A 61 -3.70 12.93 9.95
CA LEU A 61 -4.56 14.10 10.11
C LEU A 61 -4.32 15.13 8.99
N VAL A 62 -3.05 15.49 8.77
CA VAL A 62 -2.66 16.42 7.71
C VAL A 62 -2.99 15.86 6.33
N ALA A 63 -2.71 14.57 6.08
CA ALA A 63 -3.03 13.92 4.83
C ALA A 63 -4.55 13.90 4.53
N THR A 64 -5.36 13.57 5.55
CA THR A 64 -6.81 13.55 5.45
C THR A 64 -7.36 14.95 5.15
N MET A 65 -6.84 15.96 5.83
CA MET A 65 -7.20 17.35 5.61
C MET A 65 -6.87 17.81 4.19
N LEU A 66 -5.66 17.51 3.72
CA LEU A 66 -5.23 17.88 2.38
C LEU A 66 -6.08 17.18 1.32
N LEU A 67 -6.32 15.87 1.47
CA LEU A 67 -7.14 15.10 0.54
C LEU A 67 -8.59 15.63 0.51
N PHE A 68 -9.16 15.95 1.66
CA PHE A 68 -10.50 16.56 1.77
C PHE A 68 -10.57 17.91 1.05
N LEU A 69 -9.61 18.80 1.31
CA LEU A 69 -9.56 20.12 0.67
C LEU A 69 -9.38 20.01 -0.85
N CYS A 70 -8.50 19.16 -1.32
CA CYS A 70 -8.29 18.93 -2.75
C CYS A 70 -9.54 18.35 -3.44
N GLN A 71 -10.25 17.41 -2.80
CA GLN A 71 -11.49 16.87 -3.35
C GLN A 71 -12.57 17.94 -3.44
N LYS A 72 -12.73 18.73 -2.38
CA LYS A 72 -13.71 19.82 -2.34
C LYS A 72 -13.41 20.91 -3.37
N ALA A 73 -12.15 21.32 -3.49
CA ALA A 73 -11.70 22.28 -4.50
C ALA A 73 -11.89 21.77 -5.94
N ALA A 74 -11.78 20.46 -6.15
CA ALA A 74 -12.02 19.83 -7.44
C ALA A 74 -13.51 19.56 -7.75
N GLY A 75 -14.44 20.01 -6.88
CA GLY A 75 -15.87 19.76 -7.04
C GLY A 75 -16.30 18.29 -7.02
N ARG A 76 -15.47 17.41 -6.42
CA ARG A 76 -15.75 15.97 -6.38
C ARG A 76 -16.67 15.62 -5.22
N PRO A 77 -17.58 14.63 -5.40
CA PRO A 77 -18.43 14.16 -4.32
C PRO A 77 -17.57 13.55 -3.21
N VAL A 78 -17.68 14.12 -2.02
CA VAL A 78 -17.06 13.59 -0.80
C VAL A 78 -18.03 12.65 -0.09
N ALA A 79 -19.34 12.85 -0.30
CA ALA A 79 -20.39 12.12 0.38
C ALA A 79 -20.50 10.69 -0.15
N LEU A 80 -20.59 9.74 0.78
CA LEU A 80 -20.92 8.35 0.55
C LEU A 80 -22.30 8.05 1.11
N SER A 81 -22.98 7.03 0.58
CA SER A 81 -24.20 6.52 1.21
C SER A 81 -23.87 6.03 2.64
N PRO A 82 -24.86 5.98 3.56
CA PRO A 82 -24.60 5.58 4.94
C PRO A 82 -23.88 4.23 5.06
N ARG A 83 -24.29 3.26 4.26
CA ARG A 83 -23.67 1.91 4.25
C ARG A 83 -22.21 1.95 3.79
N GLU A 84 -21.94 2.62 2.69
CA GLU A 84 -20.58 2.77 2.13
C GLU A 84 -19.67 3.56 3.06
N ARG A 85 -20.22 4.61 3.70
CA ARG A 85 -19.50 5.42 4.66
C ARG A 85 -19.05 4.62 5.87
N TYR A 86 -19.94 3.82 6.49
CA TYR A 86 -19.56 2.96 7.62
C TYR A 86 -18.55 1.90 7.20
N ALA A 87 -18.70 1.30 6.02
CA ALA A 87 -17.74 0.36 5.49
C ALA A 87 -16.37 1.00 5.26
N ALA A 88 -16.32 2.19 4.65
CA ALA A 88 -15.09 2.94 4.43
C ALA A 88 -14.43 3.39 5.75
N LEU A 89 -15.22 3.83 6.74
CA LEU A 89 -14.69 4.13 8.08
C LEU A 89 -14.13 2.87 8.75
N GLY A 90 -14.79 1.72 8.59
CA GLY A 90 -14.31 0.43 9.09
C GLY A 90 -12.97 0.02 8.48
N LEU A 91 -12.72 0.33 7.19
CA LEU A 91 -11.40 0.17 6.57
C LEU A 91 -10.31 1.02 7.26
N GLY A 92 -10.68 2.04 8.05
CA GLY A 92 -9.75 2.78 8.89
C GLY A 92 -8.99 1.90 9.87
N ILE A 93 -9.55 0.76 10.29
CA ILE A 93 -8.85 -0.22 11.13
C ILE A 93 -7.62 -0.77 10.39
N THR A 94 -7.77 -1.09 9.12
CA THR A 94 -6.65 -1.59 8.31
C THR A 94 -5.60 -0.50 8.08
N VAL A 95 -6.02 0.76 7.87
CA VAL A 95 -5.11 1.92 7.79
C VAL A 95 -4.34 2.09 9.10
N PHE A 96 -4.99 1.93 10.24
CA PHE A 96 -4.36 1.98 11.55
C PHE A 96 -3.32 0.86 11.72
N VAL A 97 -3.67 -0.40 11.38
CA VAL A 97 -2.75 -1.54 11.43
C VAL A 97 -1.56 -1.33 10.47
N MET A 98 -1.81 -0.85 9.25
CA MET A 98 -0.75 -0.49 8.31
C MET A 98 0.20 0.57 8.87
N GLY A 99 -0.33 1.63 9.46
CA GLY A 99 0.45 2.73 10.02
C GLY A 99 1.31 2.29 11.20
N ILE A 100 0.74 1.56 12.17
CA ILE A 100 1.50 1.02 13.30
C ILE A 100 2.52 0.00 12.79
N GLY A 101 2.10 -0.90 11.92
CA GLY A 101 2.94 -1.99 11.43
C GLY A 101 4.14 -1.47 10.64
N TYR A 102 3.91 -0.69 9.62
CA TYR A 102 4.98 -0.22 8.74
C TYR A 102 5.90 0.81 9.42
N LEU A 103 5.32 1.88 9.96
CA LEU A 103 6.13 2.91 10.63
C LEU A 103 6.72 2.40 11.93
N GLY A 104 5.99 1.56 12.69
CA GLY A 104 6.48 0.96 13.94
C GLY A 104 7.69 0.05 13.74
N ALA A 105 7.76 -0.64 12.59
CA ALA A 105 8.91 -1.46 12.23
C ALA A 105 10.21 -0.65 12.17
N THR A 106 10.15 0.59 11.69
CA THR A 106 11.33 1.46 11.50
C THR A 106 12.02 1.86 12.81
N LYS A 107 11.36 1.61 13.96
CA LYS A 107 11.95 1.74 15.29
C LYS A 107 12.97 0.64 15.58
N TYR A 108 12.82 -0.51 14.97
CA TYR A 108 13.57 -1.73 15.30
C TYR A 108 14.46 -2.23 14.17
N ILE A 109 14.08 -1.98 12.93
CA ILE A 109 14.80 -2.39 11.72
C ILE A 109 15.00 -1.20 10.77
N PRO A 110 15.98 -1.25 9.87
CA PRO A 110 16.18 -0.25 8.83
C PRO A 110 14.91 -0.01 8.00
N VAL A 111 14.69 1.24 7.55
CA VAL A 111 13.54 1.61 6.73
C VAL A 111 13.52 0.82 5.41
N SER A 112 14.71 0.57 4.85
CA SER A 112 14.88 -0.26 3.66
C SER A 112 14.37 -1.69 3.85
N MET A 113 14.56 -2.29 5.03
CA MET A 113 14.00 -3.61 5.35
C MET A 113 12.50 -3.54 5.60
N ALA A 114 12.05 -2.54 6.35
CA ALA A 114 10.64 -2.37 6.68
C ALA A 114 9.79 -2.24 5.41
N VAL A 115 10.22 -1.46 4.40
CA VAL A 115 9.51 -1.32 3.13
C VAL A 115 9.44 -2.64 2.36
N LEU A 116 10.53 -3.40 2.29
CA LEU A 116 10.55 -4.68 1.58
C LEU A 116 9.58 -5.70 2.20
N ILE A 117 9.55 -5.77 3.53
CA ILE A 117 8.61 -6.65 4.25
C ILE A 117 7.17 -6.16 4.05
N PHE A 118 6.91 -4.86 4.17
CA PHE A 118 5.59 -4.28 3.97
C PHE A 118 5.05 -4.58 2.56
N TYR A 119 5.91 -4.51 1.54
CA TYR A 119 5.55 -4.81 0.15
C TYR A 119 5.35 -6.31 -0.14
N THR A 120 5.46 -7.20 0.85
CA THR A 120 4.93 -8.57 0.74
C THR A 120 3.40 -8.64 0.82
N GLY A 121 2.72 -7.52 1.14
CA GLY A 121 1.26 -7.41 1.16
C GLY A 121 0.55 -8.02 -0.04
N PRO A 122 0.97 -7.80 -1.30
CA PRO A 122 0.39 -8.45 -2.48
C PRO A 122 0.43 -9.98 -2.44
N ILE A 123 1.41 -10.59 -1.75
CA ILE A 123 1.48 -12.04 -1.55
C ILE A 123 0.32 -12.48 -0.65
N PHE A 124 0.08 -11.78 0.46
CA PHE A 124 -1.05 -12.05 1.33
C PHE A 124 -2.38 -11.83 0.60
N THR A 125 -2.49 -10.75 -0.19
CA THR A 125 -3.67 -10.51 -1.04
C THR A 125 -3.93 -11.67 -1.99
N LEU A 126 -2.89 -12.23 -2.64
CA LEU A 126 -3.01 -13.37 -3.53
C LEU A 126 -3.61 -14.60 -2.83
N PHE A 127 -3.18 -14.88 -1.60
CA PHE A 127 -3.72 -16.01 -0.84
C PHE A 127 -5.16 -15.76 -0.39
N VAL A 128 -5.49 -14.55 0.06
CA VAL A 128 -6.83 -14.21 0.52
C VAL A 128 -7.82 -14.17 -0.66
N SER A 129 -7.43 -13.62 -1.82
CA SER A 129 -8.29 -13.55 -3.01
C SER A 129 -8.69 -14.95 -3.54
N ARG A 130 -7.91 -15.99 -3.26
CA ARG A 130 -8.28 -17.38 -3.59
C ARG A 130 -9.55 -17.81 -2.89
N PHE A 131 -9.77 -17.33 -1.66
CA PHE A 131 -10.94 -17.70 -0.86
C PHE A 131 -12.11 -16.74 -1.05
N THR A 132 -11.84 -15.47 -1.34
CA THR A 132 -12.88 -14.42 -1.43
C THR A 132 -13.38 -14.19 -2.84
N GLU A 133 -12.49 -14.15 -3.83
CA GLU A 133 -12.82 -13.85 -5.23
C GLU A 133 -12.77 -15.08 -6.13
N GLN A 134 -12.39 -16.23 -5.58
CA GLN A 134 -12.17 -17.49 -6.28
C GLN A 134 -11.20 -17.38 -7.47
N GLU A 135 -10.31 -16.37 -7.46
CA GLU A 135 -9.27 -16.24 -8.47
C GLU A 135 -8.28 -17.42 -8.37
N PRO A 136 -7.99 -18.10 -9.49
CA PRO A 136 -7.06 -19.22 -9.46
C PRO A 136 -5.64 -18.72 -9.19
N ILE A 137 -4.95 -19.38 -8.24
CA ILE A 137 -3.52 -19.18 -8.05
C ILE A 137 -2.80 -19.86 -9.23
N THR A 138 -2.14 -19.06 -10.06
CA THR A 138 -1.35 -19.58 -11.17
C THR A 138 0.06 -19.96 -10.69
N ILE A 139 0.71 -20.91 -11.41
CA ILE A 139 2.09 -21.31 -11.12
C ILE A 139 3.06 -20.11 -11.19
N VAL A 140 2.79 -19.18 -12.11
CA VAL A 140 3.58 -17.93 -12.26
C VAL A 140 3.48 -17.06 -11.01
N ARG A 141 2.28 -16.87 -10.46
CA ARG A 141 2.07 -16.10 -9.22
C ARG A 141 2.73 -16.77 -8.01
N LEU A 142 2.71 -18.11 -7.95
CA LEU A 142 3.36 -18.85 -6.89
C LEU A 142 4.89 -18.76 -6.99
N ALA A 143 5.46 -18.91 -8.19
CA ALA A 143 6.88 -18.71 -8.44
C ALA A 143 7.32 -17.26 -8.12
N ALA A 144 6.50 -16.28 -8.47
CA ALA A 144 6.76 -14.88 -8.16
C ALA A 144 6.75 -14.61 -6.65
N ALA A 145 5.84 -15.22 -5.90
CA ALA A 145 5.82 -15.15 -4.43
C ALA A 145 7.09 -15.79 -3.85
N PHE A 146 7.51 -16.92 -4.37
CA PHE A 146 8.75 -17.59 -3.94
C PHE A 146 9.99 -16.72 -4.21
N ILE A 147 10.09 -16.09 -5.37
CA ILE A 147 11.16 -15.14 -5.70
C ILE A 147 11.17 -13.96 -4.70
N ALA A 148 10.01 -13.43 -4.36
CA ALA A 148 9.91 -12.35 -3.38
C ALA A 148 10.36 -12.80 -1.98
N PHE A 149 10.01 -14.02 -1.55
CA PHE A 149 10.48 -14.59 -0.28
C PHE A 149 11.98 -14.83 -0.25
N LEU A 150 12.57 -15.35 -1.33
CA LEU A 150 14.03 -15.49 -1.47
C LEU A 150 14.71 -14.11 -1.38
N GLY A 151 14.17 -13.13 -2.10
CA GLY A 151 14.67 -11.76 -2.03
C GLY A 151 14.60 -11.18 -0.62
N LEU A 152 13.51 -11.41 0.08
CA LEU A 152 13.36 -10.97 1.47
C LEU A 152 14.38 -11.66 2.40
N SER A 153 14.64 -12.96 2.21
CA SER A 153 15.66 -13.69 2.98
C SER A 153 17.05 -13.08 2.79
N PHE A 154 17.42 -12.72 1.57
CA PHE A 154 18.69 -12.03 1.29
C PHE A 154 18.70 -10.60 1.87
N ALA A 155 17.60 -9.88 1.84
CA ALA A 155 17.50 -8.53 2.40
C ALA A 155 17.61 -8.55 3.94
N LEU A 156 17.06 -9.56 4.61
CA LEU A 156 17.18 -9.76 6.06
C LEU A 156 18.63 -10.13 6.45
N GLY A 157 19.36 -10.80 5.56
CA GLY A 157 20.73 -11.29 5.81
C GLY A 157 20.76 -12.64 6.51
N ILE A 158 21.94 -13.27 6.48
CA ILE A 158 22.18 -14.61 7.05
C ILE A 158 22.82 -14.45 8.43
N HIS A 159 22.10 -13.85 9.36
CA HIS A 159 22.52 -13.75 10.76
C HIS A 159 21.33 -14.04 11.69
N PRO A 160 21.55 -14.55 12.90
CA PRO A 160 20.49 -14.69 13.88
C PRO A 160 19.88 -13.32 14.19
N LEU A 161 18.56 -13.20 14.04
CA LEU A 161 17.86 -11.96 14.34
C LEU A 161 17.84 -11.74 15.85
N SER A 162 18.17 -10.54 16.31
CA SER A 162 17.95 -10.12 17.67
C SER A 162 16.44 -10.05 17.99
N ILE A 163 16.08 -10.11 19.27
CA ILE A 163 14.67 -9.96 19.70
C ILE A 163 14.08 -8.63 19.19
N SER A 164 14.90 -7.58 19.14
CA SER A 164 14.49 -6.27 18.61
C SER A 164 14.14 -6.36 17.13
N GLU A 165 15.00 -6.99 16.33
CA GLU A 165 14.77 -7.17 14.89
C GLU A 165 13.55 -8.04 14.61
N VAL A 166 13.33 -9.10 15.37
CA VAL A 166 12.11 -9.92 15.29
C VAL A 166 10.85 -9.07 15.50
N ARG A 167 10.86 -8.18 16.51
CA ARG A 167 9.75 -7.22 16.73
C ARG A 167 9.53 -6.33 15.52
N GLY A 168 10.60 -5.84 14.90
CA GLY A 168 10.52 -5.03 13.69
C GLY A 168 9.94 -5.79 12.50
N VAL A 169 10.39 -7.03 12.28
CA VAL A 169 9.88 -7.91 11.22
C VAL A 169 8.38 -8.19 11.42
N LEU A 170 7.98 -8.58 12.63
CA LEU A 170 6.57 -8.85 12.95
C LEU A 170 5.70 -7.61 12.80
N SER A 171 6.23 -6.44 13.19
CA SER A 171 5.55 -5.15 12.99
C SER A 171 5.35 -4.87 11.50
N ALA A 172 6.38 -5.00 10.66
CA ALA A 172 6.26 -4.78 9.22
C ALA A 172 5.29 -5.78 8.55
N LEU A 173 5.32 -7.05 8.97
CA LEU A 173 4.38 -8.08 8.51
C LEU A 173 2.93 -7.76 8.88
N SER A 174 2.68 -7.25 10.10
CA SER A 174 1.34 -6.78 10.46
C SER A 174 0.85 -5.65 9.55
N GLY A 175 1.75 -4.74 9.16
CA GLY A 175 1.46 -3.72 8.16
C GLY A 175 1.13 -4.29 6.79
N ALA A 176 1.87 -5.31 6.34
CA ALA A 176 1.63 -6.01 5.07
C ALA A 176 0.26 -6.74 5.06
N ILE A 177 -0.10 -7.38 6.18
CA ILE A 177 -1.42 -8.00 6.36
C ILE A 177 -2.52 -6.93 6.37
N GLY A 178 -2.29 -5.79 7.05
CA GLY A 178 -3.20 -4.64 7.02
C GLY A 178 -3.43 -4.13 5.60
N MET A 179 -2.39 -4.05 4.77
CA MET A 179 -2.47 -3.68 3.35
C MET A 179 -3.30 -4.69 2.56
N ALA A 180 -3.05 -5.99 2.74
CA ALA A 180 -3.82 -7.04 2.08
C ALA A 180 -5.31 -6.99 2.48
N ALA A 181 -5.60 -6.78 3.75
CA ALA A 181 -6.96 -6.61 4.27
C ALA A 181 -7.63 -5.35 3.68
N PHE A 182 -6.92 -4.22 3.61
CA PHE A 182 -7.43 -2.99 3.00
C PHE A 182 -7.86 -3.22 1.55
N VAL A 183 -6.98 -3.83 0.75
CA VAL A 183 -7.26 -4.11 -0.66
C VAL A 183 -8.43 -5.09 -0.81
N THR A 184 -8.39 -6.21 -0.09
CA THR A 184 -9.40 -7.28 -0.25
C THR A 184 -10.76 -6.86 0.29
N ILE A 185 -10.83 -6.30 1.51
CA ILE A 185 -12.12 -5.86 2.08
C ILE A 185 -12.68 -4.69 1.29
N GLY A 186 -11.81 -3.77 0.85
CA GLY A 186 -12.20 -2.65 0.01
C GLY A 186 -12.82 -3.12 -1.31
N SER A 187 -12.19 -4.06 -2.01
CA SER A 187 -12.70 -4.60 -3.27
C SER A 187 -14.04 -5.33 -3.14
N LEU A 188 -14.27 -6.02 -2.02
CA LEU A 188 -15.50 -6.75 -1.77
C LEU A 188 -16.67 -5.86 -1.33
N THR A 189 -16.37 -4.81 -0.58
CA THR A 189 -17.39 -4.02 0.12
C THR A 189 -17.84 -2.79 -0.68
N ILE A 190 -16.96 -2.24 -1.53
CA ILE A 190 -17.15 -0.92 -2.16
C ILE A 190 -16.78 -1.01 -3.65
N ARG A 191 -17.64 -1.65 -4.46
CA ARG A 191 -17.34 -1.93 -5.87
C ARG A 191 -17.62 -0.76 -6.80
N ASP A 192 -18.69 0.01 -6.58
CA ASP A 192 -19.20 1.01 -7.53
C ASP A 192 -19.06 2.45 -7.03
N VAL A 193 -18.10 2.71 -6.14
CA VAL A 193 -17.92 4.01 -5.49
C VAL A 193 -16.61 4.67 -5.92
N ASP A 194 -16.53 6.01 -5.88
CA ASP A 194 -15.27 6.71 -6.16
C ASP A 194 -14.19 6.27 -5.14
N PRO A 195 -13.13 5.59 -5.59
CA PRO A 195 -12.07 5.08 -4.70
C PRO A 195 -11.41 6.19 -3.87
N GLN A 196 -11.43 7.42 -4.36
CA GLN A 196 -10.87 8.56 -3.65
C GLN A 196 -11.73 8.97 -2.44
N ALA A 197 -13.06 8.92 -2.58
CA ALA A 197 -13.97 9.16 -1.46
C ALA A 197 -13.85 8.07 -0.40
N VAL A 198 -13.74 6.81 -0.82
CA VAL A 198 -13.49 5.68 0.09
C VAL A 198 -12.20 5.87 0.85
N ASN A 199 -11.12 6.19 0.14
CA ASN A 199 -9.80 6.40 0.76
C ASN A 199 -9.83 7.55 1.77
N LEU A 200 -10.52 8.66 1.47
CA LEU A 200 -10.68 9.76 2.41
C LEU A 200 -11.34 9.32 3.73
N HIS A 201 -12.45 8.57 3.65
CA HIS A 201 -13.15 8.07 4.84
C HIS A 201 -12.32 7.03 5.59
N SER A 202 -11.58 6.18 4.88
CA SER A 202 -10.69 5.19 5.50
C SER A 202 -9.52 5.87 6.23
N LEU A 203 -8.91 6.89 5.62
CA LEU A 203 -7.87 7.70 6.28
C LEU A 203 -8.41 8.43 7.49
N PHE A 204 -9.63 9.00 7.40
CA PHE A 204 -10.29 9.64 8.52
C PHE A 204 -10.54 8.65 9.66
N GLY A 205 -11.07 7.45 9.36
CA GLY A 205 -11.27 6.38 10.35
C GLY A 205 -9.96 5.97 11.03
N GLY A 206 -8.89 5.79 10.25
CA GLY A 206 -7.54 5.49 10.77
C GLY A 206 -7.01 6.62 11.65
N THR A 207 -7.19 7.88 11.23
CA THR A 207 -6.79 9.06 12.01
C THR A 207 -7.49 9.09 13.36
N VAL A 208 -8.81 8.86 13.38
CA VAL A 208 -9.58 8.78 14.63
C VAL A 208 -9.03 7.72 15.57
N LEU A 209 -8.69 6.55 15.05
CA LEU A 209 -8.09 5.48 15.85
C LEU A 209 -6.73 5.89 16.43
N PHE A 210 -5.84 6.53 15.65
CA PHE A 210 -4.57 7.03 16.18
C PHE A 210 -4.79 8.09 17.28
N LEU A 211 -5.74 9.01 17.11
CA LEU A 211 -6.06 10.02 18.11
C LEU A 211 -6.63 9.39 19.39
N LEU A 212 -7.51 8.38 19.26
CA LEU A 212 -8.02 7.63 20.42
C LEU A 212 -6.89 6.93 21.19
N PHE A 213 -5.97 6.28 20.48
CA PHE A 213 -4.80 5.64 21.11
C PHE A 213 -3.89 6.66 21.82
N LEU A 214 -3.73 7.86 21.29
CA LEU A 214 -3.01 8.93 21.99
C LEU A 214 -3.76 9.39 23.24
N PHE A 215 -5.07 9.55 23.15
CA PHE A 215 -5.90 9.95 24.28
C PHE A 215 -5.80 8.97 25.46
N PHE A 216 -5.75 7.66 25.18
CA PHE A 216 -5.56 6.63 26.19
C PHE A 216 -4.10 6.43 26.64
N GLY A 217 -3.19 7.32 26.26
CA GLY A 217 -1.80 7.32 26.72
C GLY A 217 -0.91 6.26 26.09
N ALA A 218 -1.34 5.66 24.99
CA ALA A 218 -0.62 4.55 24.35
C ALA A 218 0.73 4.95 23.70
N ASP A 219 1.10 6.20 23.70
CA ASP A 219 2.40 6.66 23.19
C ASP A 219 2.52 8.17 23.51
N PRO A 220 2.96 8.52 24.74
CA PRO A 220 3.04 9.92 25.13
C PRO A 220 3.91 10.70 24.13
N ALA A 221 3.49 11.92 23.83
CA ALA A 221 4.17 12.83 22.89
C ALA A 221 5.56 13.30 23.38
N ARG A 222 6.34 12.36 23.94
CA ARG A 222 7.71 12.58 24.37
C ARG A 222 8.56 12.89 23.15
N GLY A 223 9.39 13.91 23.23
CA GLY A 223 10.25 14.34 22.12
C GLY A 223 9.55 15.15 21.02
N LEU A 224 8.28 15.55 21.19
CA LEU A 224 7.58 16.38 20.22
C LEU A 224 8.04 17.84 20.35
N THR A 225 9.07 18.21 19.63
CA THR A 225 9.53 19.59 19.47
C THR A 225 8.80 20.27 18.30
N ALA A 226 8.90 21.61 18.21
CA ALA A 226 8.34 22.35 17.06
C ALA A 226 8.94 21.83 15.72
N ILE A 227 10.25 21.52 15.68
CA ILE A 227 10.91 21.00 14.49
C ILE A 227 10.36 19.62 14.12
N ASN A 228 10.17 18.74 15.11
CA ASN A 228 9.60 17.41 14.86
C ASN A 228 8.15 17.50 14.37
N LEU A 229 7.36 18.43 14.92
CA LEU A 229 6.00 18.67 14.46
C LEU A 229 5.97 19.18 13.02
N MET A 230 6.86 20.10 12.66
CA MET A 230 7.00 20.55 11.26
C MET A 230 7.39 19.39 10.32
N GLY A 231 8.33 18.54 10.74
CA GLY A 231 8.70 17.34 9.98
C GLY A 231 7.52 16.39 9.78
N LEU A 232 6.73 16.14 10.83
CA LEU A 232 5.53 15.30 10.73
C LEU A 232 4.43 15.91 9.87
N CYS A 233 4.24 17.23 9.94
CA CYS A 233 3.33 17.94 9.03
C CYS A 233 3.82 17.82 7.57
N GLY A 234 5.11 18.00 7.32
CA GLY A 234 5.72 17.78 6.01
C GLY A 234 5.51 16.35 5.50
N SER A 235 5.69 15.35 6.38
CA SER A 235 5.37 13.94 6.09
C SER A 235 3.88 13.76 5.74
N GLY A 236 2.98 14.42 6.47
CA GLY A 236 1.54 14.39 6.20
C GLY A 236 1.17 15.04 4.87
N VAL A 237 1.81 16.17 4.52
CA VAL A 237 1.64 16.81 3.21
C VAL A 237 2.14 15.88 2.09
N ALA A 238 3.29 15.22 2.29
CA ALA A 238 3.86 14.30 1.31
C ALA A 238 2.92 13.11 1.02
N ILE A 239 2.34 12.49 2.05
CA ILE A 239 1.39 11.37 1.87
C ILE A 239 0.06 11.84 1.29
N GLY A 240 -0.45 13.00 1.71
CA GLY A 240 -1.67 13.57 1.15
C GLY A 240 -1.51 13.92 -0.33
N PHE A 241 -0.40 14.56 -0.70
CA PHE A 241 -0.03 14.80 -2.09
C PHE A 241 0.09 13.49 -2.88
N ALA A 242 0.73 12.47 -2.30
CA ALA A 242 0.88 11.16 -2.92
C ALA A 242 -0.47 10.55 -3.28
N TYR A 243 -1.46 10.58 -2.40
CA TYR A 243 -2.81 10.10 -2.71
C TYR A 243 -3.48 10.91 -3.81
N VAL A 244 -3.41 12.24 -3.77
CA VAL A 244 -3.98 13.10 -4.82
C VAL A 244 -3.36 12.80 -6.17
N ALA A 245 -2.03 12.73 -6.25
CA ALA A 245 -1.29 12.43 -7.47
C ALA A 245 -1.57 11.02 -7.98
N PHE A 246 -1.64 10.02 -7.09
CA PHE A 246 -1.96 8.64 -7.44
C PHE A 246 -3.33 8.52 -8.11
N TYR A 247 -4.38 9.05 -7.48
CA TYR A 247 -5.73 8.96 -8.04
C TYR A 247 -5.91 9.79 -9.31
N ALA A 248 -5.18 10.89 -9.46
CA ALA A 248 -5.16 11.66 -10.69
C ALA A 248 -4.49 10.87 -11.82
N GLY A 249 -3.33 10.28 -11.55
CA GLY A 249 -2.62 9.43 -12.51
C GLY A 249 -3.39 8.15 -12.86
N LEU A 250 -3.98 7.49 -11.87
CA LEU A 250 -4.83 6.30 -12.03
C LEU A 250 -5.95 6.52 -13.05
N LYS A 251 -6.62 7.68 -12.99
CA LYS A 251 -7.68 8.03 -13.95
C LYS A 251 -7.15 8.27 -15.38
N MET A 252 -5.86 8.58 -15.53
CA MET A 252 -5.25 8.85 -16.83
C MET A 252 -4.68 7.61 -17.53
N ILE A 253 -4.06 6.70 -16.76
CA ILE A 253 -3.34 5.54 -17.31
C ILE A 253 -3.97 4.19 -16.96
N GLY A 254 -5.01 4.19 -16.15
CA GLY A 254 -5.71 3.00 -15.70
C GLY A 254 -5.05 2.27 -14.52
N PRO A 255 -5.79 1.39 -13.84
CA PRO A 255 -5.36 0.79 -12.58
C PRO A 255 -4.14 -0.13 -12.72
N VAL A 256 -4.07 -0.92 -13.78
CA VAL A 256 -2.96 -1.86 -13.98
C VAL A 256 -1.62 -1.14 -14.11
N LYS A 257 -1.55 -0.13 -14.99
CA LYS A 257 -0.32 0.65 -15.18
C LYS A 257 0.03 1.46 -13.93
N ALA A 258 -0.96 2.06 -13.27
CA ALA A 258 -0.74 2.83 -12.06
C ALA A 258 -0.18 1.96 -10.93
N SER A 259 -0.75 0.78 -10.68
CA SER A 259 -0.24 -0.13 -9.64
C SER A 259 1.17 -0.65 -9.94
N MET A 260 1.48 -0.95 -11.22
CA MET A 260 2.84 -1.34 -11.60
C MET A 260 3.86 -0.21 -11.35
N LEU A 261 3.52 1.02 -11.71
CA LEU A 261 4.40 2.16 -11.46
C LEU A 261 4.55 2.48 -9.98
N LEU A 262 3.51 2.28 -9.17
CA LEU A 262 3.59 2.49 -7.73
C LEU A 262 4.59 1.52 -7.06
N ASN A 263 4.85 0.35 -7.64
CA ASN A 263 5.89 -0.58 -7.18
C ASN A 263 7.32 0.02 -7.26
N THR A 264 7.50 1.22 -7.80
CA THR A 264 8.76 1.98 -7.71
C THR A 264 8.96 2.62 -6.32
N GLU A 265 7.92 2.72 -5.49
CA GLU A 265 8.01 3.29 -4.14
C GLU A 265 9.11 2.64 -3.28
N PRO A 266 9.26 1.30 -3.22
CA PRO A 266 10.36 0.68 -2.48
C PRO A 266 11.73 1.14 -2.95
N ILE A 267 11.92 1.35 -4.25
CA ILE A 267 13.20 1.84 -4.82
C ILE A 267 13.49 3.23 -4.27
N PHE A 268 12.51 4.13 -4.34
CA PHE A 268 12.66 5.49 -3.80
C PHE A 268 12.89 5.48 -2.29
N THR A 269 12.17 4.61 -1.55
CA THR A 269 12.32 4.51 -0.08
C THR A 269 13.71 4.00 0.30
N ILE A 270 14.21 2.95 -0.34
CA ILE A 270 15.54 2.38 -0.07
C ILE A 270 16.62 3.40 -0.41
N THR A 271 16.50 4.06 -1.56
CA THR A 271 17.45 5.09 -1.98
C THR A 271 17.45 6.27 -1.01
N SER A 272 16.28 6.80 -0.68
CA SER A 272 16.15 7.92 0.27
C SER A 272 16.64 7.55 1.68
N ALA A 273 16.38 6.32 2.15
CA ALA A 273 16.87 5.84 3.44
C ALA A 273 18.40 5.72 3.47
N ALA A 274 19.00 5.27 2.37
CA ALA A 274 20.47 5.23 2.26
C ALA A 274 21.10 6.62 2.35
N PHE A 275 20.55 7.60 1.61
CA PHE A 275 21.09 8.96 1.59
C PHE A 275 20.75 9.78 2.84
N ILE A 276 19.52 9.72 3.34
CA ILE A 276 19.04 10.59 4.44
C ILE A 276 19.33 9.98 5.80
N LEU A 277 19.14 8.66 5.94
CA LEU A 277 19.32 7.95 7.22
C LEU A 277 20.69 7.29 7.36
N GLY A 278 21.53 7.34 6.31
CA GLY A 278 22.85 6.71 6.29
C GLY A 278 22.79 5.19 6.34
N GLU A 279 21.72 4.57 5.85
CA GLU A 279 21.57 3.11 5.87
C GLU A 279 22.55 2.46 4.91
N LYS A 280 23.44 1.61 5.44
CA LYS A 280 24.40 0.86 4.62
C LYS A 280 23.72 -0.36 3.99
N LEU A 281 23.65 -0.36 2.67
CA LEU A 281 23.18 -1.49 1.88
C LEU A 281 24.37 -2.35 1.45
N SER A 282 24.43 -3.59 1.92
CA SER A 282 25.38 -4.56 1.36
C SER A 282 24.90 -5.03 -0.02
N TYR A 283 25.81 -5.54 -0.83
CA TYR A 283 25.46 -6.09 -2.15
C TYR A 283 24.37 -7.16 -2.08
N ILE A 284 24.41 -8.02 -1.04
CA ILE A 284 23.39 -9.07 -0.82
C ILE A 284 22.01 -8.46 -0.56
N LYS A 285 21.94 -7.41 0.26
CA LYS A 285 20.68 -6.69 0.53
C LYS A 285 20.13 -6.01 -0.72
N PHE A 286 21.02 -5.49 -1.55
CA PHE A 286 20.62 -4.86 -2.82
C PHE A 286 20.04 -5.88 -3.81
N ILE A 287 20.68 -7.05 -3.95
CA ILE A 287 20.16 -8.19 -4.74
C ILE A 287 18.81 -8.64 -4.17
N GLY A 288 18.73 -8.81 -2.85
CA GLY A 288 17.48 -9.17 -2.17
C GLY A 288 16.33 -8.19 -2.46
N ALA A 289 16.60 -6.90 -2.40
CA ALA A 289 15.64 -5.86 -2.74
C ALA A 289 15.15 -5.97 -4.19
N GLY A 290 16.08 -6.18 -5.14
CA GLY A 290 15.76 -6.41 -6.54
C GLY A 290 14.85 -7.62 -6.77
N LEU A 291 15.12 -8.73 -6.09
CA LEU A 291 14.29 -9.95 -6.17
C LEU A 291 12.89 -9.74 -5.56
N VAL A 292 12.77 -9.02 -4.43
CA VAL A 292 11.46 -8.68 -3.85
C VAL A 292 10.64 -7.87 -4.85
N ILE A 293 11.23 -6.81 -5.41
CA ILE A 293 10.55 -5.93 -6.36
C ILE A 293 10.15 -6.72 -7.62
N LEU A 294 11.04 -7.55 -8.14
CA LEU A 294 10.74 -8.41 -9.29
C LEU A 294 9.57 -9.36 -9.00
N GLY A 295 9.58 -10.03 -7.85
CA GLY A 295 8.49 -10.91 -7.43
C GLY A 295 7.15 -10.17 -7.33
N ILE A 296 7.12 -8.97 -6.75
CA ILE A 296 5.92 -8.14 -6.63
C ILE A 296 5.39 -7.72 -8.01
N ILE A 297 6.28 -7.31 -8.91
CA ILE A 297 5.90 -6.96 -10.29
C ILE A 297 5.28 -8.18 -10.99
N LEU A 298 5.90 -9.35 -10.88
CA LEU A 298 5.41 -10.59 -11.48
C LEU A 298 4.06 -11.03 -10.92
N ILE A 299 3.80 -10.86 -9.61
CA ILE A 299 2.49 -11.14 -9.01
C ILE A 299 1.39 -10.25 -9.61
N ASN A 300 1.71 -8.97 -9.83
CA ASN A 300 0.76 -7.98 -10.35
C ASN A 300 0.59 -8.05 -11.88
N CYS A 301 1.51 -8.68 -12.61
CA CYS A 301 1.35 -8.90 -14.03
C CYS A 301 0.22 -9.90 -14.29
N LYS A 302 -0.75 -9.51 -15.11
CA LYS A 302 -1.77 -10.44 -15.65
C LYS A 302 -1.11 -11.32 -16.72
N PHE A 303 -0.28 -12.27 -16.32
CA PHE A 303 0.11 -13.33 -17.23
C PHE A 303 -1.10 -14.22 -17.48
N ALA A 304 -1.43 -14.45 -18.75
CA ALA A 304 -2.42 -15.42 -19.19
C ALA A 304 -1.90 -16.87 -18.93
N GLY A 305 -1.60 -17.18 -17.67
CA GLY A 305 -1.25 -18.51 -17.24
C GLY A 305 -2.53 -19.37 -17.13
N ARG A 306 -2.52 -20.59 -17.67
CA ARG A 306 -3.59 -21.54 -17.47
C ARG A 306 -3.80 -21.76 -15.97
N PRO A 307 -5.05 -21.65 -15.46
CA PRO A 307 -5.31 -21.96 -14.06
C PRO A 307 -4.88 -23.41 -13.76
N ILE A 308 -4.32 -23.63 -12.58
CA ILE A 308 -4.04 -24.99 -12.09
C ILE A 308 -5.42 -25.66 -11.94
N SER A 309 -5.78 -26.52 -12.90
CA SER A 309 -7.05 -27.24 -12.86
C SER A 309 -6.96 -28.28 -11.74
N SER A 310 -7.91 -28.24 -10.82
CA SER A 310 -8.08 -29.29 -9.80
C SER A 310 -8.26 -30.70 -10.39
N ARG A 311 -8.58 -30.80 -11.70
CA ARG A 311 -8.62 -32.07 -12.43
C ARG A 311 -7.26 -32.72 -12.65
N THR A 312 -6.17 -31.95 -12.67
CA THR A 312 -4.81 -32.53 -12.87
C THR A 312 -4.32 -33.22 -11.60
N ILE A 313 -4.72 -32.73 -10.42
CA ILE A 313 -4.38 -33.37 -9.14
C ILE A 313 -5.17 -34.67 -8.94
N ALA A 314 -6.45 -34.71 -9.38
CA ALA A 314 -7.31 -35.87 -9.23
C ALA A 314 -6.96 -37.02 -10.22
N LYS A 315 -6.28 -36.75 -11.33
CA LYS A 315 -5.81 -37.77 -12.26
C LYS A 315 -4.53 -38.44 -11.78
N GLY A 316 -3.60 -37.73 -11.12
CA GLY A 316 -2.37 -38.32 -10.59
C GLY A 316 -2.57 -39.25 -9.39
N ILE A 317 -3.73 -39.18 -8.71
CA ILE A 317 -4.06 -40.07 -7.56
C ILE A 317 -4.79 -41.35 -7.98
N LYS A 318 -5.23 -41.45 -9.25
CA LYS A 318 -5.91 -42.65 -9.77
C LYS A 318 -5.06 -43.56 -10.64
N GLU A 319 -3.80 -43.23 -10.86
CA GLU A 319 -2.86 -44.02 -11.66
C GLU A 319 -1.68 -44.59 -10.80
N GLU A 320 -1.76 -44.50 -9.47
CA GLU A 320 -1.02 -45.35 -8.52
C GLU A 320 -2.06 -46.27 -7.80
#